data_ee2959863439867468454062ecc89e89
#
_entry.id   ee2959863439867468454062ecc89e89
#
_cell.length_a   1.000
_cell.length_b   1.000
_cell.length_c   1.000
_cell.angle_alpha   90.00
_cell.angle_beta   90.00
_cell.angle_gamma   90.00
#
_symmetry.space_group_name_H-M   'P 1'
#
loop_
_entity.id
_entity.type
_entity.pdbx_description
1 polymer ?
#
loop_
_entity_poly.entity_id
_entity_poly.type
_entity_poly.pdbx_seq_one_letter_code
_entity_poly.pdbx_strand_id
1 'polypeptide(L)'
;MTRWFVEKTSYAVTLIGFKLGCLAARILPRRWLFGFGDLLASLAFLLFRSYRTRSMTNLAVAFAGRARAGNARLIVRRSLRNFFRACVEMIIAIESSDDERRAAIPLDGHEYLAAAIAKGNGVIVLSAHLGNFFLVGTRLAVEGYP
;
A
#
# COMPACT_ATOMS: atom_id res chain seq x y z
N MET A 1 8.19 -27.93 15.66
CA MET A 1 6.70 -27.95 15.69
C MET A 1 6.07 -26.56 15.85
N THR A 2 6.53 -25.71 16.75
CA THR A 2 5.99 -24.36 17.03
C THR A 2 6.03 -23.40 15.83
N ARG A 3 7.10 -23.37 15.04
CA ARG A 3 7.30 -22.45 13.91
C ARG A 3 6.26 -22.68 12.78
N TRP A 4 5.99 -23.93 12.45
CA TRP A 4 5.01 -24.34 11.45
C TRP A 4 3.56 -23.96 11.84
N PHE A 5 3.20 -24.11 13.11
CA PHE A 5 1.88 -23.66 13.63
C PHE A 5 1.74 -22.15 13.57
N VAL A 6 2.77 -21.40 13.96
CA VAL A 6 2.77 -19.93 13.90
C VAL A 6 2.63 -19.44 12.46
N GLU A 7 3.33 -20.04 11.51
CA GLU A 7 3.23 -19.69 10.08
C GLU A 7 1.83 -19.95 9.50
N LYS A 8 1.24 -21.13 9.78
CA LYS A 8 -0.13 -21.45 9.33
C LYS A 8 -1.19 -20.55 9.95
N THR A 9 -1.07 -20.28 11.24
CA THR A 9 -2.01 -19.40 11.95
C THR A 9 -1.91 -17.97 11.42
N SER A 10 -0.70 -17.46 11.22
CA SER A 10 -0.46 -16.15 10.62
C SER A 10 -1.05 -16.06 9.21
N TYR A 11 -0.83 -17.07 8.37
CA TYR A 11 -1.39 -17.12 7.02
C TYR A 11 -2.94 -17.13 7.04
N ALA A 12 -3.56 -17.96 7.88
CA ALA A 12 -5.00 -18.03 8.00
C ALA A 12 -5.61 -16.69 8.46
N VAL A 13 -5.02 -16.05 9.46
CA VAL A 13 -5.46 -14.74 9.96
C VAL A 13 -5.33 -13.67 8.86
N THR A 14 -4.22 -13.67 8.12
CA THR A 14 -4.02 -12.73 7.01
C THR A 14 -5.03 -12.95 5.91
N LEU A 15 -5.29 -14.20 5.52
CA LEU A 15 -6.26 -14.55 4.49
C LEU A 15 -7.70 -14.18 4.88
N ILE A 16 -8.08 -14.46 6.13
CA ILE A 16 -9.40 -14.08 6.67
C ILE A 16 -9.53 -12.55 6.67
N GLY A 17 -8.54 -11.84 7.18
CA GLY A 17 -8.52 -10.38 7.20
C GLY A 17 -8.62 -9.77 5.80
N PHE A 18 -7.90 -10.33 4.83
CA PHE A 18 -8.00 -9.93 3.43
C PHE A 18 -9.40 -10.15 2.84
N LYS A 19 -9.98 -11.34 3.02
CA LYS A 19 -11.34 -11.65 2.54
C LYS A 19 -12.40 -10.76 3.18
N LEU A 20 -12.29 -10.49 4.47
CA LEU A 20 -13.18 -9.55 5.17
C LEU A 20 -13.01 -8.13 4.64
N GLY A 21 -11.79 -7.71 4.33
CA GLY A 21 -11.51 -6.43 3.70
C GLY A 21 -12.15 -6.30 2.32
N CYS A 22 -12.03 -7.32 1.48
CA CYS A 22 -12.70 -7.39 0.17
C CYS A 22 -14.22 -7.34 0.29
N LEU A 23 -14.80 -8.11 1.22
CA LEU A 23 -16.23 -8.07 1.48
C LEU A 23 -16.68 -6.67 1.96
N ALA A 24 -15.93 -6.06 2.86
CA ALA A 24 -16.20 -4.71 3.33
C ALA A 24 -16.12 -3.68 2.20
N ALA A 25 -15.16 -3.81 1.28
CA ALA A 25 -15.00 -2.91 0.14
C ALA A 25 -16.19 -2.97 -0.84
N ARG A 26 -16.88 -4.10 -0.93
CA ARG A 26 -18.10 -4.27 -1.75
C ARG A 26 -19.35 -3.62 -1.13
N ILE A 27 -19.40 -3.55 0.20
CA ILE A 27 -20.63 -3.19 0.94
C ILE A 27 -20.55 -1.78 1.52
N LEU A 28 -19.37 -1.36 2.00
CA LEU A 28 -19.21 -0.14 2.76
C LEU A 28 -18.79 1.05 1.88
N PRO A 29 -19.29 2.25 2.15
CA PRO A 29 -18.79 3.47 1.52
C PRO A 29 -17.28 3.65 1.77
N ARG A 30 -16.55 4.13 0.76
CA ARG A 30 -15.09 4.34 0.82
C ARG A 30 -14.63 5.10 2.07
N ARG A 31 -15.40 6.11 2.51
CA ARG A 31 -15.11 6.89 3.73
C ARG A 31 -14.98 6.03 4.99
N TRP A 32 -15.79 4.97 5.13
CA TRP A 32 -15.75 4.06 6.27
C TRP A 32 -14.52 3.15 6.22
N LEU A 33 -14.15 2.69 5.02
CA LEU A 33 -12.93 1.88 4.82
C LEU A 33 -11.68 2.68 5.19
N PHE A 34 -11.58 3.92 4.72
CA PHE A 34 -10.46 4.80 5.10
C PHE A 34 -10.48 5.16 6.58
N GLY A 35 -11.65 5.40 7.18
CA GLY A 35 -11.78 5.62 8.63
C GLY A 35 -11.29 4.43 9.44
N PHE A 36 -11.64 3.22 9.02
CA PHE A 36 -11.16 1.99 9.63
C PHE A 36 -9.64 1.82 9.46
N GLY A 37 -9.11 2.07 8.28
CA GLY A 37 -7.67 2.09 8.02
C GLY A 37 -6.92 3.08 8.93
N ASP A 38 -7.45 4.29 9.10
CA ASP A 38 -6.90 5.31 10.00
C ASP A 38 -6.94 4.87 11.48
N LEU A 39 -8.00 4.19 11.88
CA LEU A 39 -8.12 3.60 13.23
C LEU A 39 -7.05 2.53 13.43
N LEU A 40 -6.93 1.57 12.51
CA LEU A 40 -5.91 0.53 12.58
C LEU A 40 -4.50 1.10 12.61
N ALA A 41 -4.21 2.11 11.79
CA ALA A 41 -2.93 2.81 11.80
C ALA A 41 -2.64 3.47 13.17
N SER A 42 -3.65 4.05 13.79
CA SER A 42 -3.53 4.68 15.12
C SER A 42 -3.28 3.64 16.20
N LEU A 43 -4.00 2.53 16.18
CA LEU A 43 -3.79 1.40 17.10
C LEU A 43 -2.41 0.78 16.89
N ALA A 44 -2.00 0.55 15.66
CA ALA A 44 -0.67 0.03 15.34
C ALA A 44 0.44 0.97 15.84
N PHE A 45 0.27 2.28 15.66
CA PHE A 45 1.21 3.26 16.18
C PHE A 45 1.31 3.24 17.71
N LEU A 46 0.23 2.99 18.42
CA LEU A 46 0.22 2.89 19.88
C LEU A 46 0.84 1.58 20.38
N LEU A 47 0.47 0.47 19.78
CA LEU A 47 0.83 -0.87 20.25
C LEU A 47 2.24 -1.29 19.84
N PHE A 48 2.69 -0.99 18.61
CA PHE A 48 3.99 -1.45 18.10
C PHE A 48 5.14 -0.48 18.41
N ARG A 49 5.63 -0.54 19.65
CA ARG A 49 6.75 0.31 20.11
C ARG A 49 8.03 0.11 19.27
N SER A 50 8.36 -1.12 18.92
CA SER A 50 9.55 -1.45 18.12
C SER A 50 9.49 -0.80 16.73
N TYR A 51 8.33 -0.81 16.09
CA TYR A 51 8.11 -0.12 14.81
C TYR A 51 8.38 1.38 14.95
N ARG A 52 7.79 2.04 15.96
CA ARG A 52 7.99 3.48 16.20
C ARG A 52 9.47 3.82 16.39
N THR A 53 10.16 3.08 17.28
CA THR A 53 11.57 3.32 17.57
C THR A 53 12.42 3.17 16.32
N ARG A 54 12.26 2.08 15.58
CA ARG A 54 13.00 1.82 14.33
C ARG A 54 12.73 2.91 13.28
N SER A 55 11.47 3.29 13.09
CA SER A 55 11.09 4.33 12.13
C SER A 55 11.66 5.69 12.50
N MET A 56 11.69 6.03 13.79
CA MET A 56 12.29 7.28 14.26
C MET A 56 13.81 7.28 14.07
N THR A 57 14.49 6.15 14.32
CA THR A 57 15.93 6.01 14.08
C THR A 57 16.24 6.16 12.59
N ASN A 58 15.50 5.50 11.71
CA ASN A 58 15.67 5.61 10.26
C ASN A 58 15.46 7.06 9.78
N LEU A 59 14.45 7.74 10.33
CA LEU A 59 14.18 9.13 10.02
C LEU A 59 15.32 10.06 10.49
N ALA A 60 15.88 9.82 11.67
CA ALA A 60 17.03 10.58 12.17
C ALA A 60 18.24 10.44 11.25
N VAL A 61 18.50 9.23 10.74
CA VAL A 61 19.55 8.98 9.76
C VAL A 61 19.28 9.72 8.45
N ALA A 62 18.06 9.58 7.89
CA ALA A 62 17.68 10.21 6.62
C ALA A 62 17.78 11.75 6.65
N PHE A 63 17.48 12.36 7.78
CA PHE A 63 17.56 13.81 7.96
C PHE A 63 18.86 14.28 8.64
N ALA A 64 19.85 13.40 8.77
CA ALA A 64 21.15 13.70 9.43
C ALA A 64 20.98 14.40 10.80
N GLY A 65 20.03 13.93 11.60
CA GLY A 65 19.73 14.47 12.92
C GLY A 65 19.01 15.84 12.94
N ARG A 66 18.71 16.44 11.79
CA ARG A 66 18.04 17.76 11.70
C ARG A 66 16.54 17.72 12.03
N ALA A 67 15.92 16.55 12.02
CA ALA A 67 14.51 16.44 12.37
C ALA A 67 14.32 16.60 13.88
N ARG A 68 13.52 17.60 14.31
CA ARG A 68 13.10 17.73 15.71
C ARG A 68 12.27 16.51 16.10
N ALA A 69 12.48 15.98 17.31
CA ALA A 69 11.82 14.77 17.79
C ALA A 69 10.28 14.79 17.68
N GLY A 70 9.65 15.94 17.91
CA GLY A 70 8.20 16.12 17.75
C GLY A 70 7.75 15.96 16.29
N ASN A 71 8.48 16.52 15.35
CA ASN A 71 8.21 16.39 13.93
C ASN A 71 8.45 14.95 13.44
N ALA A 72 9.51 14.29 13.94
CA ALA A 72 9.80 12.89 13.62
C ALA A 72 8.63 11.96 13.99
N ARG A 73 8.08 12.11 15.18
CA ARG A 73 6.93 11.33 15.63
C ARG A 73 5.68 11.54 14.75
N LEU A 74 5.43 12.79 14.36
CA LEU A 74 4.32 13.13 13.46
C LEU A 74 4.51 12.52 12.07
N ILE A 75 5.72 12.60 11.51
CA ILE A 75 6.06 12.01 10.22
C ILE A 75 5.85 10.49 10.26
N VAL A 76 6.37 9.79 11.27
CA VAL A 76 6.20 8.33 11.42
C VAL A 76 4.72 7.97 11.53
N ARG A 77 3.92 8.71 12.30
CA ARG A 77 2.48 8.48 12.42
C ARG A 77 1.76 8.67 11.08
N ARG A 78 2.08 9.74 10.34
CA ARG A 78 1.51 9.99 9.01
C ARG A 78 1.93 8.94 8.00
N SER A 79 3.20 8.51 8.02
CA SER A 79 3.70 7.45 7.16
C SER A 79 2.94 6.13 7.39
N LEU A 80 2.73 5.73 8.63
CA LEU A 80 1.97 4.54 8.96
C LEU A 80 0.51 4.65 8.52
N ARG A 81 -0.12 5.81 8.73
CA ARG A 81 -1.46 6.08 8.25
C ARG A 81 -1.56 5.97 6.73
N ASN A 82 -0.60 6.54 5.99
CA ASN A 82 -0.57 6.45 4.53
C ASN A 82 -0.39 4.99 4.07
N PHE A 83 0.41 4.19 4.76
CA PHE A 83 0.55 2.77 4.48
C PHE A 83 -0.78 2.02 4.62
N PHE A 84 -1.52 2.21 5.72
CA PHE A 84 -2.83 1.57 5.89
C PHE A 84 -3.86 2.05 4.85
N ARG A 85 -3.82 3.33 4.48
CA ARG A 85 -4.66 3.86 3.40
C ARG A 85 -4.31 3.24 2.05
N ALA A 86 -3.02 3.06 1.75
CA ALA A 86 -2.58 2.37 0.54
C ALA A 86 -3.08 0.91 0.50
N CYS A 87 -3.10 0.20 1.63
CA CYS A 87 -3.70 -1.12 1.71
C CYS A 87 -5.21 -1.09 1.43
N VAL A 88 -5.94 -0.10 1.95
CA VAL A 88 -7.37 0.09 1.66
C VAL A 88 -7.60 0.38 0.18
N GLU A 89 -6.82 1.26 -0.43
CA GLU A 89 -6.88 1.56 -1.87
C GLU A 89 -6.62 0.33 -2.72
N MET A 90 -5.65 -0.50 -2.34
CA MET A 90 -5.35 -1.75 -3.04
C MET A 90 -6.55 -2.71 -2.98
N ILE A 91 -7.18 -2.88 -1.82
CA ILE A 91 -8.38 -3.72 -1.67
C ILE A 91 -9.52 -3.17 -2.53
N ILE A 92 -9.75 -1.86 -2.52
CA ILE A 92 -10.77 -1.21 -3.36
C ILE A 92 -10.46 -1.46 -4.84
N ALA A 93 -9.20 -1.31 -5.27
CA ALA A 93 -8.82 -1.54 -6.66
C ALA A 93 -9.00 -3.00 -7.09
N ILE A 94 -8.75 -3.97 -6.20
CA ILE A 94 -8.99 -5.39 -6.49
C ILE A 94 -10.48 -5.67 -6.73
N GLU A 95 -11.35 -5.02 -5.95
CA GLU A 95 -12.81 -5.22 -6.04
C GLU A 95 -13.50 -4.32 -7.10
N SER A 96 -12.78 -3.39 -7.71
CA SER A 96 -13.28 -2.50 -8.75
C SER A 96 -13.24 -3.16 -10.13
N SER A 97 -14.14 -2.75 -11.02
CA SER A 97 -14.10 -3.09 -12.44
C SER A 97 -12.91 -2.42 -13.15
N ASP A 98 -12.57 -2.89 -14.35
CA ASP A 98 -11.48 -2.31 -15.14
C ASP A 98 -11.75 -0.85 -15.49
N ASP A 99 -13.00 -0.48 -15.79
CA ASP A 99 -13.39 0.90 -16.09
C ASP A 99 -13.26 1.81 -14.88
N GLU A 100 -13.65 1.31 -13.70
CA GLU A 100 -13.46 2.04 -12.44
C GLU A 100 -11.97 2.22 -12.11
N ARG A 101 -11.14 1.22 -12.37
CA ARG A 101 -9.68 1.31 -12.20
C ARG A 101 -9.08 2.33 -13.16
N ARG A 102 -9.50 2.32 -14.44
CA ARG A 102 -9.05 3.31 -15.43
C ARG A 102 -9.41 4.74 -15.01
N ALA A 103 -10.61 4.93 -14.52
CA ALA A 103 -11.07 6.24 -14.08
C ALA A 103 -10.38 6.72 -12.79
N ALA A 104 -10.11 5.81 -11.84
CA ALA A 104 -9.53 6.15 -10.54
C ALA A 104 -8.01 6.29 -10.55
N ILE A 105 -7.33 5.63 -11.49
CA ILE A 105 -5.86 5.57 -11.58
C ILE A 105 -5.45 6.08 -12.97
N PRO A 106 -5.27 7.39 -13.16
CA PRO A 106 -4.83 7.95 -14.44
C PRO A 106 -3.44 7.42 -14.78
N LEU A 107 -3.18 7.17 -16.06
CA LEU A 107 -1.92 6.68 -16.59
C LEU A 107 -1.43 7.63 -17.68
N ASP A 108 -0.49 8.48 -17.33
CA ASP A 108 0.16 9.38 -18.28
C ASP A 108 1.40 8.68 -18.88
N GLY A 109 1.70 8.97 -20.15
CA GLY A 109 2.88 8.41 -20.84
C GLY A 109 2.74 6.95 -21.27
N HIS A 110 1.52 6.42 -21.32
CA HIS A 110 1.23 5.07 -21.81
C HIS A 110 1.80 4.80 -23.19
N GLU A 111 1.81 5.79 -24.06
CA GLU A 111 2.34 5.73 -25.42
C GLU A 111 3.84 5.39 -25.46
N TYR A 112 4.62 5.84 -24.49
CA TYR A 112 6.05 5.52 -24.38
C TYR A 112 6.26 4.04 -24.05
N LEU A 113 5.44 3.50 -23.14
CA LEU A 113 5.47 2.08 -22.79
C LEU A 113 5.07 1.22 -23.98
N ALA A 114 3.99 1.56 -24.67
CA ALA A 114 3.54 0.86 -25.86
C ALA A 114 4.60 0.87 -26.98
N ALA A 115 5.23 2.01 -27.24
CA ALA A 115 6.31 2.14 -28.19
C ALA A 115 7.57 1.33 -27.80
N ALA A 116 7.87 1.23 -26.53
CA ALA A 116 8.99 0.43 -26.03
C ALA A 116 8.73 -1.08 -26.22
N ILE A 117 7.52 -1.54 -25.91
CA ILE A 117 7.10 -2.93 -26.06
C ILE A 117 7.08 -3.34 -27.55
N ALA A 118 6.62 -2.46 -28.43
CA ALA A 118 6.59 -2.71 -29.88
C ALA A 118 7.96 -2.99 -30.49
N LYS A 119 9.06 -2.60 -29.84
CA LYS A 119 10.44 -2.92 -30.28
C LYS A 119 10.81 -4.39 -30.07
N GLY A 120 10.04 -5.18 -29.33
CA GLY A 120 10.26 -6.61 -29.15
C GLY A 120 11.44 -7.00 -28.24
N ASN A 121 12.15 -6.04 -27.65
CA ASN A 121 13.36 -6.30 -26.84
C ASN A 121 13.05 -6.51 -25.34
N GLY A 122 11.77 -6.54 -24.96
CA GLY A 122 11.35 -6.48 -23.56
C GLY A 122 11.47 -5.07 -22.97
N VAL A 123 10.81 -4.86 -21.81
CA VAL A 123 10.81 -3.58 -21.12
C VAL A 123 11.06 -3.79 -19.63
N ILE A 124 11.98 -3.01 -19.07
CA ILE A 124 12.20 -2.94 -17.63
C ILE A 124 11.52 -1.68 -17.11
N VAL A 125 10.49 -1.86 -16.27
CA VAL A 125 9.80 -0.74 -15.61
C VAL A 125 10.49 -0.45 -14.29
N LEU A 126 11.12 0.71 -14.19
CA LEU A 126 11.73 1.19 -12.96
C LEU A 126 10.70 2.01 -12.17
N SER A 127 10.41 1.59 -10.94
CA SER A 127 9.49 2.30 -10.04
C SER A 127 10.15 2.61 -8.69
N ALA A 128 9.72 3.70 -8.07
CA ALA A 128 10.11 4.04 -6.72
C ALA A 128 8.99 3.65 -5.73
N HIS A 129 9.39 3.34 -4.47
CA HIS A 129 8.43 3.10 -3.39
C HIS A 129 7.87 4.42 -2.85
N LEU A 130 7.20 5.18 -3.73
CA LEU A 130 6.54 6.44 -3.42
C LEU A 130 5.03 6.30 -3.58
N GLY A 131 4.26 6.83 -2.64
CA GLY A 131 2.80 6.71 -2.66
C GLY A 131 2.34 5.27 -2.64
N ASN A 132 1.26 4.98 -3.38
CA ASN A 132 0.73 3.63 -3.54
C ASN A 132 1.22 3.00 -4.88
N PHE A 133 2.49 2.64 -4.93
CA PHE A 133 3.12 2.06 -6.14
C PHE A 133 2.48 0.73 -6.59
N PHE A 134 1.75 0.02 -5.71
CA PHE A 134 1.01 -1.18 -6.09
C PHE A 134 -0.08 -0.90 -7.13
N LEU A 135 -0.68 0.30 -7.11
CA LEU A 135 -1.70 0.69 -8.07
C LEU A 135 -1.14 0.84 -9.49
N VAL A 136 0.16 1.12 -9.65
CA VAL A 136 0.80 1.18 -10.97
C VAL A 136 0.72 -0.18 -11.65
N GLY A 137 1.11 -1.26 -10.96
CA GLY A 137 1.00 -2.63 -11.50
C GLY A 137 -0.45 -3.00 -11.81
N THR A 138 -1.39 -2.66 -10.91
CA THR A 138 -2.82 -2.88 -11.14
C THR A 138 -3.31 -2.16 -12.39
N ARG A 139 -2.87 -0.92 -12.61
CA ARG A 139 -3.27 -0.12 -13.78
C ARG A 139 -2.68 -0.66 -15.08
N LEU A 140 -1.42 -1.09 -15.05
CA LEU A 140 -0.77 -1.72 -16.20
C LEU A 140 -1.45 -3.04 -16.58
N ALA A 141 -1.83 -3.86 -15.60
CA ALA A 141 -2.56 -5.10 -15.84
C ALA A 141 -3.91 -4.87 -16.54
N VAL A 142 -4.64 -3.79 -16.21
CA VAL A 142 -5.89 -3.40 -16.87
C VAL A 142 -5.66 -3.02 -18.34
N GLU A 143 -4.47 -2.54 -18.71
CA GLU A 143 -4.08 -2.28 -20.11
C GLU A 143 -3.55 -3.53 -20.83
N GLY A 144 -3.55 -4.69 -20.17
CA GLY A 144 -3.11 -5.97 -20.76
C GLY A 144 -1.60 -6.19 -20.71
N TYR A 145 -0.87 -5.41 -19.94
CA TYR A 145 0.56 -5.66 -19.69
C TYR A 145 0.73 -6.68 -18.57
N PRO A 146 1.56 -7.73 -18.76
CA PRO A 146 1.79 -8.77 -17.78
C PRO A 146 2.60 -8.31 -16.55
#